data_3253a047e7edca5aeb8ad6f83f660ac0
#
_entry.id   3253a047e7edca5aeb8ad6f83f660ac0
#
_cell.length_a   1.000
_cell.length_b   1.000
_cell.length_c   1.000
_cell.angle_alpha   90.00
_cell.angle_beta   90.00
_cell.angle_gamma   90.00
#
_symmetry.space_group_name_H-M   'P 1'
#
loop_
_entity.id
_entity.type
_entity.pdbx_description
1 polymer ?
#
loop_
_entity_poly.entity_id
_entity_poly.type
_entity_poly.pdbx_seq_one_letter_code
_entity_poly.pdbx_strand_id
1 'polypeptide(L)'
;MSIDLTNGPVTKKMMLFSLPLIAGNLLQQTYNIADTVIVGRFLGADALAAVGSSYALMTFLTSILLGLCMGSGALFSIRYGEKNEEKLKESIGASFLMIAAVAILLNGLVCRNTGWILEFLQVPQQVYDGMRTYLEVVFTGILATFLYNYFASLLRAAGESLIPLIFLAVCAVLNIVLDLWFVIGLDAGIAGAAVATVLSQWISGIGIAVYTWGRCPQFRLRRRDFRITKDTFGEIFQFSFLTCVQQSVMNLGILMVQGLVNSFGPIVMAAFAAAVKIDSFAYMPVQDFGNAFSTFVAQNYGAGKQERIREGARKSVLLVLGFCLVISASVFVFAKQLLLIFVQPYETEILAVGIQYLRIEGVFYFGIGFLFLFYGYYRAVRKPGMSVVLTVISLGTRVVLAYVLSAVPQIGVSGIWSAVPIGWILADIAGWIYYKKLQQR
;
A
#
# COMPACT_ATOMS: atom_id res chain seq x y z
N MET A 1 3.33 23.24 -4.27
CA MET A 1 3.85 23.61 -5.61
C MET A 1 3.83 22.35 -6.47
N SER A 2 3.05 22.34 -7.54
CA SER A 2 3.01 21.19 -8.44
C SER A 2 4.34 21.02 -9.16
N ILE A 3 4.84 19.80 -9.19
CA ILE A 3 6.08 19.46 -9.87
C ILE A 3 5.72 19.02 -11.29
N ASP A 4 6.10 19.82 -12.28
CA ASP A 4 5.96 19.40 -13.68
C ASP A 4 6.95 18.24 -13.95
N LEU A 5 6.41 17.01 -14.07
CA LEU A 5 7.17 15.81 -14.35
C LEU A 5 7.52 15.64 -15.83
N THR A 6 6.89 16.44 -16.71
CA THR A 6 7.10 16.35 -18.15
C THR A 6 8.29 17.17 -18.66
N ASN A 7 8.89 18.04 -17.83
CA ASN A 7 10.00 18.91 -18.20
C ASN A 7 11.12 18.91 -17.13
N GLY A 8 12.32 19.33 -17.52
CA GLY A 8 13.48 19.47 -16.63
C GLY A 8 14.20 18.15 -16.29
N PRO A 9 15.18 18.15 -15.38
CA PRO A 9 16.03 17.00 -15.09
C PRO A 9 15.25 15.86 -14.43
N VAL A 10 15.25 14.69 -15.08
CA VAL A 10 14.41 13.53 -14.73
C VAL A 10 14.64 13.06 -13.29
N THR A 11 15.89 12.76 -12.93
CA THR A 11 16.22 12.24 -11.59
C THR A 11 15.80 13.19 -10.47
N LYS A 12 16.14 14.50 -10.61
CA LYS A 12 15.79 15.49 -9.60
C LYS A 12 14.29 15.60 -9.41
N LYS A 13 13.53 15.60 -10.51
CA LYS A 13 12.06 15.73 -10.46
C LYS A 13 11.41 14.49 -9.84
N MET A 14 11.87 13.29 -10.20
CA MET A 14 11.37 12.05 -9.61
C MET A 14 11.69 11.97 -8.12
N MET A 15 12.92 12.26 -7.70
CA MET A 15 13.30 12.26 -6.30
C MET A 15 12.49 13.28 -5.49
N LEU A 16 12.36 14.51 -5.99
CA LEU A 16 11.58 15.55 -5.32
C LEU A 16 10.09 15.17 -5.17
N PHE A 17 9.55 14.43 -6.13
CA PHE A 17 8.16 13.95 -6.09
C PHE A 17 8.01 12.70 -5.21
N SER A 18 8.98 11.78 -5.19
CA SER A 18 8.90 10.54 -4.41
C SER A 18 9.16 10.75 -2.91
N LEU A 19 10.04 11.69 -2.53
CA LEU A 19 10.38 11.91 -1.13
C LEU A 19 9.17 12.18 -0.22
N PRO A 20 8.19 13.03 -0.57
CA PRO A 20 6.99 13.21 0.24
C PRO A 20 6.11 11.94 0.31
N LEU A 21 6.10 11.10 -0.72
CA LEU A 21 5.36 9.82 -0.69
C LEU A 21 5.99 8.86 0.31
N ILE A 22 7.31 8.69 0.25
CA ILE A 22 8.08 7.86 1.18
C ILE A 22 7.91 8.39 2.62
N ALA A 23 8.08 9.69 2.83
CA ALA A 23 7.87 10.31 4.14
C ALA A 23 6.45 10.11 4.67
N GLY A 24 5.43 10.16 3.80
CA GLY A 24 4.04 9.93 4.16
C GLY A 24 3.80 8.51 4.66
N ASN A 25 4.31 7.50 3.96
CA ASN A 25 4.17 6.12 4.37
C ASN A 25 4.96 5.80 5.66
N LEU A 26 6.17 6.32 5.81
CA LEU A 26 6.92 6.18 7.07
C LEU A 26 6.18 6.83 8.23
N LEU A 27 5.61 8.01 8.03
CA LEU A 27 4.79 8.67 9.03
C LEU A 27 3.54 7.85 9.38
N GLN A 28 2.89 7.26 8.38
CA GLN A 28 1.74 6.37 8.59
C GLN A 28 2.10 5.16 9.44
N GLN A 29 3.23 4.54 9.20
CA GLN A 29 3.69 3.44 10.05
C GLN A 29 4.03 3.89 11.47
N THR A 30 4.62 5.06 11.61
CA THR A 30 4.95 5.62 12.93
C THR A 30 3.69 5.87 13.77
N TYR A 31 2.65 6.46 13.19
CA TYR A 31 1.43 6.67 13.97
C TYR A 31 0.69 5.36 14.26
N ASN A 32 0.69 4.36 13.37
CA ASN A 32 0.12 3.04 13.66
C ASN A 32 0.83 2.36 14.84
N ILE A 33 2.15 2.53 14.95
CA ILE A 33 2.91 2.04 16.10
C ILE A 33 2.51 2.82 17.37
N ALA A 34 2.40 4.15 17.29
CA ALA A 34 2.00 4.98 18.43
C ALA A 34 0.61 4.60 18.96
N ASP A 35 -0.39 4.45 18.09
CA ASP A 35 -1.72 3.96 18.43
C ASP A 35 -1.67 2.60 19.13
N THR A 36 -0.94 1.64 18.57
CA THR A 36 -0.74 0.31 19.15
C THR A 36 -0.10 0.39 20.55
N VAL A 37 0.88 1.28 20.76
CA VAL A 37 1.54 1.49 22.05
C VAL A 37 0.58 2.12 23.06
N ILE A 38 -0.22 3.10 22.66
CA ILE A 38 -1.23 3.75 23.53
C ILE A 38 -2.26 2.72 23.98
N VAL A 39 -2.84 1.97 23.04
CA VAL A 39 -3.82 0.92 23.35
C VAL A 39 -3.23 -0.14 24.28
N GLY A 40 -2.05 -0.68 23.94
CA GLY A 40 -1.43 -1.73 24.73
C GLY A 40 -1.02 -1.30 26.14
N ARG A 41 -0.55 -0.06 26.30
CA ARG A 41 -0.07 0.45 27.60
C ARG A 41 -1.20 0.88 28.54
N PHE A 42 -2.26 1.45 27.99
CA PHE A 42 -3.34 2.05 28.81
C PHE A 42 -4.60 1.18 28.90
N LEU A 43 -4.88 0.34 27.89
CA LEU A 43 -6.07 -0.53 27.87
C LEU A 43 -5.75 -2.01 28.12
N GLY A 44 -4.47 -2.39 28.09
CA GLY A 44 -4.02 -3.74 28.40
C GLY A 44 -3.97 -4.71 27.22
N ALA A 45 -3.61 -5.96 27.53
CA ALA A 45 -3.28 -6.99 26.51
C ALA A 45 -4.51 -7.40 25.66
N ASP A 46 -5.69 -7.52 26.26
CA ASP A 46 -6.90 -7.92 25.54
C ASP A 46 -7.33 -6.86 24.51
N ALA A 47 -7.25 -5.57 24.87
CA ALA A 47 -7.49 -4.48 23.96
C ALA A 47 -6.48 -4.43 22.82
N LEU A 48 -5.20 -4.65 23.12
CA LEU A 48 -4.14 -4.74 22.13
C LEU A 48 -4.37 -5.90 21.16
N ALA A 49 -4.79 -7.06 21.66
CA ALA A 49 -5.12 -8.22 20.84
C ALA A 49 -6.33 -7.94 19.92
N ALA A 50 -7.36 -7.28 20.45
CA ALA A 50 -8.57 -6.90 19.69
C ALA A 50 -8.23 -5.93 18.54
N VAL A 51 -7.50 -4.85 18.81
CA VAL A 51 -7.08 -3.85 17.82
C VAL A 51 -6.11 -4.45 16.81
N GLY A 52 -5.12 -5.23 17.27
CA GLY A 52 -4.14 -5.89 16.41
C GLY A 52 -4.77 -6.89 15.44
N SER A 53 -5.75 -7.68 15.90
CA SER A 53 -6.50 -8.62 15.05
C SER A 53 -7.38 -7.88 14.03
N SER A 54 -7.95 -6.73 14.41
CA SER A 54 -8.74 -5.89 13.51
C SER A 54 -7.91 -5.31 12.36
N TYR A 55 -6.61 -5.10 12.57
CA TYR A 55 -5.72 -4.48 11.59
C TYR A 55 -5.66 -5.24 10.26
N ALA A 56 -5.62 -6.56 10.28
CA ALA A 56 -5.57 -7.39 9.07
C ALA A 56 -6.83 -7.19 8.20
N LEU A 57 -8.01 -7.20 8.82
CA LEU A 57 -9.28 -6.96 8.14
C LEU A 57 -9.35 -5.55 7.57
N MET A 58 -8.97 -4.55 8.37
CA MET A 58 -8.95 -3.14 7.94
C MET A 58 -7.98 -2.93 6.77
N THR A 59 -6.79 -3.54 6.81
CA THR A 59 -5.82 -3.47 5.73
C THR A 59 -6.37 -4.07 4.44
N PHE A 60 -7.06 -5.20 4.52
CA PHE A 60 -7.69 -5.82 3.35
C PHE A 60 -8.76 -4.92 2.74
N LEU A 61 -9.69 -4.39 3.54
CA LEU A 61 -10.76 -3.49 3.06
C LEU A 61 -10.20 -2.19 2.49
N THR A 62 -9.23 -1.61 3.16
CA THR A 62 -8.55 -0.38 2.70
C THR A 62 -7.79 -0.61 1.39
N SER A 63 -7.21 -1.80 1.19
CA SER A 63 -6.49 -2.13 -0.05
C SER A 63 -7.38 -2.13 -1.29
N ILE A 64 -8.67 -2.47 -1.14
CA ILE A 64 -9.65 -2.38 -2.22
C ILE A 64 -9.81 -0.91 -2.65
N LEU A 65 -10.07 -0.02 -1.71
CA LEU A 65 -10.24 1.41 -1.99
C LEU A 65 -8.95 2.04 -2.53
N LEU A 66 -7.81 1.70 -1.92
CA LEU A 66 -6.50 2.17 -2.35
C LEU A 66 -6.21 1.74 -3.80
N GLY A 67 -6.48 0.47 -4.15
CA GLY A 67 -6.30 -0.05 -5.49
C GLY A 67 -7.19 0.68 -6.52
N LEU A 68 -8.47 0.91 -6.19
CA LEU A 68 -9.38 1.68 -7.04
C LEU A 68 -8.90 3.11 -7.25
N CYS A 69 -8.47 3.81 -6.19
CA CYS A 69 -7.95 5.17 -6.26
C CYS A 69 -6.61 5.25 -7.03
N MET A 70 -5.71 4.28 -6.84
CA MET A 70 -4.43 4.23 -7.54
C MET A 70 -4.62 3.98 -9.05
N GLY A 71 -5.55 3.10 -9.42
CA GLY A 71 -5.88 2.85 -10.82
C GLY A 71 -6.45 4.08 -11.51
N SER A 72 -7.42 4.74 -10.89
CA SER A 72 -7.96 6.02 -11.37
C SER A 72 -6.87 7.11 -11.45
N GLY A 73 -6.00 7.19 -10.43
CA GLY A 73 -4.90 8.15 -10.39
C GLY A 73 -3.90 8.00 -11.55
N ALA A 74 -3.66 6.77 -12.00
CA ALA A 74 -2.83 6.52 -13.18
C ALA A 74 -3.50 7.10 -14.46
N LEU A 75 -4.81 6.89 -14.62
CA LEU A 75 -5.54 7.46 -15.76
C LEU A 75 -5.60 9.00 -15.69
N PHE A 76 -5.80 9.57 -14.48
CA PHE A 76 -5.73 11.03 -14.30
C PHE A 76 -4.37 11.58 -14.70
N SER A 77 -3.28 10.88 -14.36
CA SER A 77 -1.92 11.29 -14.74
C SER A 77 -1.72 11.28 -16.24
N ILE A 78 -2.27 10.29 -16.95
CA ILE A 78 -2.24 10.20 -18.42
C ILE A 78 -3.01 11.39 -19.02
N ARG A 79 -4.26 11.62 -18.57
CA ARG A 79 -5.12 12.71 -19.07
C ARG A 79 -4.54 14.10 -18.76
N TYR A 80 -3.90 14.23 -17.59
CA TYR A 80 -3.18 15.45 -17.22
C TYR A 80 -2.00 15.71 -18.17
N GLY A 81 -1.24 14.67 -18.51
CA GLY A 81 -0.16 14.74 -19.50
C GLY A 81 -0.64 15.07 -20.91
N GLU A 82 -1.79 14.53 -21.33
CA GLU A 82 -2.48 14.83 -22.60
C GLU A 82 -2.96 16.30 -22.67
N LYS A 83 -3.00 17.03 -21.54
CA LYS A 83 -3.59 18.38 -21.39
C LYS A 83 -5.06 18.45 -21.84
N ASN A 84 -5.76 17.33 -21.74
CA ASN A 84 -7.17 17.23 -22.10
C ASN A 84 -8.03 17.42 -20.86
N GLU A 85 -8.36 18.68 -20.54
CA GLU A 85 -9.13 19.02 -19.34
C GLU A 85 -10.54 18.42 -19.33
N GLU A 86 -11.19 18.31 -20.50
CA GLU A 86 -12.55 17.79 -20.60
C GLU A 86 -12.58 16.31 -20.21
N LYS A 87 -11.75 15.48 -20.86
CA LYS A 87 -11.63 14.06 -20.53
C LYS A 87 -11.12 13.82 -19.11
N LEU A 88 -10.24 14.68 -18.59
CA LEU A 88 -9.77 14.61 -17.21
C LEU A 88 -10.95 14.82 -16.24
N LYS A 89 -11.76 15.85 -16.42
CA LYS A 89 -12.93 16.14 -15.56
C LYS A 89 -14.00 15.06 -15.64
N GLU A 90 -14.29 14.57 -16.85
CA GLU A 90 -15.19 13.42 -17.04
C GLU A 90 -14.67 12.19 -16.28
N SER A 91 -13.35 11.90 -16.38
CA SER A 91 -12.71 10.80 -15.66
C SER A 91 -12.78 10.96 -14.15
N ILE A 92 -12.59 12.18 -13.63
CA ILE A 92 -12.72 12.49 -12.20
C ILE A 92 -14.17 12.26 -11.75
N GLY A 93 -15.17 12.78 -12.47
CA GLY A 93 -16.58 12.60 -12.13
C GLY A 93 -17.00 11.14 -12.11
N ALA A 94 -16.64 10.39 -13.17
CA ALA A 94 -16.97 8.97 -13.30
C ALA A 94 -16.33 8.11 -12.20
N SER A 95 -15.03 8.28 -11.95
CA SER A 95 -14.31 7.52 -10.92
C SER A 95 -14.78 7.87 -9.52
N PHE A 96 -15.10 9.14 -9.24
CA PHE A 96 -15.62 9.53 -7.93
C PHE A 96 -16.92 8.81 -7.63
N LEU A 97 -17.88 8.84 -8.57
CA LEU A 97 -19.16 8.14 -8.39
C LEU A 97 -18.98 6.63 -8.25
N MET A 98 -18.14 6.02 -9.09
CA MET A 98 -17.88 4.59 -9.05
C MET A 98 -17.26 4.17 -7.70
N ILE A 99 -16.19 4.85 -7.26
CA ILE A 99 -15.47 4.46 -6.05
C ILE A 99 -16.29 4.83 -4.80
N ALA A 100 -17.02 5.95 -4.81
CA ALA A 100 -17.95 6.30 -3.74
C ALA A 100 -19.06 5.24 -3.58
N ALA A 101 -19.63 4.76 -4.69
CA ALA A 101 -20.62 3.68 -4.64
C ALA A 101 -20.03 2.39 -4.04
N VAL A 102 -18.80 2.01 -4.43
CA VAL A 102 -18.11 0.86 -3.83
C VAL A 102 -17.82 1.09 -2.36
N ALA A 103 -17.36 2.28 -1.96
CA ALA A 103 -17.07 2.61 -0.57
C ALA A 103 -18.34 2.57 0.31
N ILE A 104 -19.46 3.11 -0.19
CA ILE A 104 -20.77 3.05 0.49
C ILE A 104 -21.24 1.61 0.62
N LEU A 105 -21.13 0.81 -0.45
CA LEU A 105 -21.51 -0.59 -0.44
C LEU A 105 -20.65 -1.39 0.55
N LEU A 106 -19.33 -1.23 0.52
CA LEU A 106 -18.42 -1.87 1.48
C LEU A 106 -18.75 -1.46 2.91
N ASN A 107 -18.93 -0.16 3.16
CA ASN A 107 -19.31 0.35 4.48
C ASN A 107 -20.59 -0.30 4.97
N GLY A 108 -21.65 -0.29 4.15
CA GLY A 108 -22.93 -0.90 4.49
C GLY A 108 -22.86 -2.40 4.74
N LEU A 109 -22.09 -3.13 3.91
CA LEU A 109 -21.90 -4.58 4.05
C LEU A 109 -21.16 -4.92 5.36
N VAL A 110 -20.05 -4.25 5.66
CA VAL A 110 -19.24 -4.57 6.85
C VAL A 110 -19.95 -4.12 8.13
N CYS A 111 -20.56 -2.92 8.18
CA CYS A 111 -21.30 -2.47 9.36
C CYS A 111 -22.50 -3.37 9.67
N ARG A 112 -23.20 -3.87 8.62
CA ARG A 112 -24.36 -4.74 8.83
C ARG A 112 -23.97 -6.16 9.26
N ASN A 113 -22.81 -6.64 8.85
CA ASN A 113 -22.39 -8.04 9.01
C ASN A 113 -21.18 -8.20 9.95
N THR A 114 -20.88 -7.22 10.81
CA THR A 114 -19.72 -7.28 11.71
C THR A 114 -19.70 -8.57 12.54
N GLY A 115 -20.82 -8.98 13.12
CA GLY A 115 -20.93 -10.22 13.90
C GLY A 115 -20.59 -11.47 13.08
N TRP A 116 -21.19 -11.60 11.89
CA TRP A 116 -20.87 -12.74 10.99
C TRP A 116 -19.40 -12.76 10.56
N ILE A 117 -18.80 -11.60 10.31
CA ILE A 117 -17.38 -11.49 9.96
C ILE A 117 -16.50 -12.00 11.11
N LEU A 118 -16.82 -11.63 12.35
CA LEU A 118 -16.07 -12.07 13.54
C LEU A 118 -16.20 -13.58 13.77
N GLU A 119 -17.40 -14.13 13.58
CA GLU A 119 -17.65 -15.59 13.64
C GLU A 119 -16.88 -16.32 12.55
N PHE A 120 -16.92 -15.83 11.32
CA PHE A 120 -16.18 -16.41 10.18
C PHE A 120 -14.67 -16.40 10.42
N LEU A 121 -14.14 -15.35 11.04
CA LEU A 121 -12.73 -15.23 11.42
C LEU A 121 -12.38 -16.05 12.67
N GLN A 122 -13.35 -16.74 13.29
CA GLN A 122 -13.17 -17.56 14.49
C GLN A 122 -12.49 -16.77 15.64
N VAL A 123 -12.94 -15.53 15.85
CA VAL A 123 -12.37 -14.65 16.88
C VAL A 123 -12.62 -15.24 18.28
N PRO A 124 -11.58 -15.38 19.13
CA PRO A 124 -11.73 -15.90 20.48
C PRO A 124 -12.66 -15.02 21.33
N GLN A 125 -13.49 -15.68 22.18
CA GLN A 125 -14.49 -14.99 23.05
C GLN A 125 -13.87 -13.87 23.90
N GLN A 126 -12.63 -14.04 24.36
CA GLN A 126 -11.93 -13.06 25.22
C GLN A 126 -11.75 -11.69 24.56
N VAL A 127 -11.57 -11.65 23.25
CA VAL A 127 -11.32 -10.42 22.48
C VAL A 127 -12.51 -10.03 21.59
N TYR A 128 -13.57 -10.84 21.56
CA TYR A 128 -14.70 -10.67 20.65
C TYR A 128 -15.41 -9.32 20.83
N ASP A 129 -15.79 -8.99 22.06
CA ASP A 129 -16.52 -7.76 22.35
C ASP A 129 -15.67 -6.50 22.10
N GLY A 130 -14.38 -6.56 22.45
CA GLY A 130 -13.44 -5.48 22.17
C GLY A 130 -13.23 -5.28 20.67
N MET A 131 -13.02 -6.38 19.91
CA MET A 131 -12.86 -6.32 18.47
C MET A 131 -14.13 -5.85 17.76
N ARG A 132 -15.29 -6.31 18.20
CA ARG A 132 -16.60 -5.86 17.68
C ARG A 132 -16.79 -4.36 17.89
N THR A 133 -16.61 -3.87 19.10
CA THR A 133 -16.73 -2.45 19.45
C THR A 133 -15.78 -1.60 18.60
N TYR A 134 -14.53 -2.01 18.47
CA TYR A 134 -13.55 -1.31 17.65
C TYR A 134 -13.96 -1.26 16.17
N LEU A 135 -14.32 -2.40 15.58
CA LEU A 135 -14.68 -2.50 14.17
C LEU A 135 -15.97 -1.75 13.81
N GLU A 136 -17.00 -1.81 14.65
CA GLU A 136 -18.26 -1.08 14.43
C GLU A 136 -18.01 0.44 14.31
N VAL A 137 -17.07 0.97 15.08
CA VAL A 137 -16.68 2.39 14.99
C VAL A 137 -15.79 2.64 13.79
N VAL A 138 -14.69 1.88 13.63
CA VAL A 138 -13.68 2.12 12.59
C VAL A 138 -14.25 1.95 11.18
N PHE A 139 -15.21 1.05 10.98
CA PHE A 139 -15.89 0.89 9.70
C PHE A 139 -16.61 2.17 9.26
N THR A 140 -17.08 3.01 10.16
CA THR A 140 -17.65 4.33 9.80
C THR A 140 -16.61 5.27 9.17
N GLY A 141 -15.32 4.99 9.33
CA GLY A 141 -14.21 5.71 8.74
C GLY A 141 -13.86 5.30 7.29
N ILE A 142 -14.48 4.24 6.75
CA ILE A 142 -14.21 3.77 5.37
C ILE A 142 -14.43 4.88 4.34
N LEU A 143 -15.47 5.68 4.49
CA LEU A 143 -15.77 6.80 3.61
C LEU A 143 -14.73 7.93 3.74
N ALA A 144 -14.22 8.19 4.93
CA ALA A 144 -13.15 9.16 5.16
C ALA A 144 -11.84 8.69 4.51
N THR A 145 -11.51 7.39 4.64
CA THR A 145 -10.38 6.75 3.97
C THR A 145 -10.49 6.85 2.45
N PHE A 146 -11.69 6.63 1.90
CA PHE A 146 -11.96 6.84 0.47
C PHE A 146 -11.67 8.30 0.08
N LEU A 147 -12.24 9.27 0.76
CA LEU A 147 -12.05 10.69 0.44
C LEU A 147 -10.57 11.06 0.42
N TYR A 148 -9.84 10.72 1.50
CA TYR A 148 -8.41 11.00 1.56
C TYR A 148 -7.64 10.38 0.39
N ASN A 149 -7.78 9.08 0.16
CA ASN A 149 -7.03 8.38 -0.88
C ASN A 149 -7.38 8.85 -2.28
N TYR A 150 -8.66 9.17 -2.52
CA TYR A 150 -9.14 9.68 -3.80
C TYR A 150 -8.51 11.04 -4.15
N PHE A 151 -8.64 12.02 -3.25
CA PHE A 151 -8.08 13.35 -3.48
C PHE A 151 -6.56 13.38 -3.44
N ALA A 152 -5.93 12.54 -2.61
CA ALA A 152 -4.49 12.33 -2.63
C ALA A 152 -4.01 11.78 -3.98
N SER A 153 -4.70 10.80 -4.57
CA SER A 153 -4.39 10.26 -5.89
C SER A 153 -4.57 11.30 -7.00
N LEU A 154 -5.60 12.12 -6.90
CA LEU A 154 -5.86 13.21 -7.84
C LEU A 154 -4.76 14.29 -7.79
N LEU A 155 -4.37 14.73 -6.60
CA LEU A 155 -3.27 15.69 -6.41
C LEU A 155 -1.93 15.13 -6.91
N ARG A 156 -1.63 13.87 -6.59
CA ARG A 156 -0.43 13.18 -7.10
C ARG A 156 -0.42 13.12 -8.62
N ALA A 157 -1.56 12.91 -9.25
CA ALA A 157 -1.67 12.89 -10.71
C ALA A 157 -1.28 14.22 -11.36
N ALA A 158 -1.45 15.35 -10.66
CA ALA A 158 -1.00 16.67 -11.06
C ALA A 158 0.44 17.04 -10.64
N GLY A 159 1.17 16.09 -10.03
CA GLY A 159 2.52 16.34 -9.53
C GLY A 159 2.60 16.98 -8.14
N GLU A 160 1.51 16.98 -7.37
CA GLU A 160 1.47 17.45 -5.98
C GLU A 160 1.57 16.28 -5.02
N SER A 161 2.75 16.02 -4.47
CA SER A 161 2.95 14.97 -3.46
C SER A 161 3.05 15.51 -2.03
N LEU A 162 3.39 16.80 -1.88
CA LEU A 162 3.57 17.42 -0.56
C LEU A 162 2.24 17.65 0.17
N ILE A 163 1.19 18.06 -0.54
CA ILE A 163 -0.11 18.35 0.07
C ILE A 163 -0.74 17.11 0.72
N PRO A 164 -0.81 15.94 0.05
CA PRO A 164 -1.24 14.71 0.71
C PRO A 164 -0.43 14.37 1.96
N LEU A 165 0.90 14.57 1.94
CA LEU A 165 1.75 14.38 3.11
C LEU A 165 1.36 15.30 4.27
N ILE A 166 1.09 16.59 4.03
CA ILE A 166 0.69 17.54 5.07
C ILE A 166 -0.61 17.10 5.72
N PHE A 167 -1.64 16.73 4.94
CA PHE A 167 -2.89 16.25 5.49
C PHE A 167 -2.75 14.92 6.24
N LEU A 168 -1.85 14.04 5.80
CA LEU A 168 -1.52 12.82 6.54
C LEU A 168 -0.80 13.14 7.86
N ALA A 169 0.09 14.10 7.88
CA ALA A 169 0.77 14.55 9.10
C ALA A 169 -0.22 15.15 10.10
N VAL A 170 -1.15 15.98 9.62
CA VAL A 170 -2.25 16.50 10.46
C VAL A 170 -3.11 15.36 11.02
N CYS A 171 -3.46 14.37 10.17
CA CYS A 171 -4.20 13.19 10.61
C CYS A 171 -3.45 12.43 11.72
N ALA A 172 -2.16 12.18 11.53
CA ALA A 172 -1.33 11.43 12.49
C ALA A 172 -1.22 12.16 13.84
N VAL A 173 -0.98 13.47 13.82
CA VAL A 173 -0.90 14.27 15.05
C VAL A 173 -2.26 14.33 15.77
N LEU A 174 -3.33 14.57 15.02
CA LEU A 174 -4.68 14.57 15.59
C LEU A 174 -5.05 13.22 16.17
N ASN A 175 -4.75 12.12 15.49
CA ASN A 175 -5.02 10.78 15.98
C ASN A 175 -4.32 10.56 17.33
N ILE A 176 -3.02 10.80 17.44
CA ILE A 176 -2.27 10.62 18.70
C ILE A 176 -2.86 11.50 19.83
N VAL A 177 -3.17 12.77 19.55
CA VAL A 177 -3.74 13.68 20.54
C VAL A 177 -5.12 13.22 20.99
N LEU A 178 -5.97 12.81 20.06
CA LEU A 178 -7.32 12.34 20.36
C LEU A 178 -7.30 10.97 21.05
N ASP A 179 -6.37 10.06 20.70
CA ASP A 179 -6.17 8.80 21.41
C ASP A 179 -5.85 9.03 22.88
N LEU A 180 -4.86 9.90 23.16
CA LEU A 180 -4.51 10.25 24.53
C LEU A 180 -5.69 10.90 25.27
N TRP A 181 -6.45 11.76 24.62
CA TRP A 181 -7.60 12.44 25.23
C TRP A 181 -8.76 11.47 25.48
N PHE A 182 -9.13 10.63 24.51
CA PHE A 182 -10.28 9.72 24.66
C PHE A 182 -9.93 8.53 25.54
N VAL A 183 -8.75 7.95 25.40
CA VAL A 183 -8.34 6.77 26.17
C VAL A 183 -7.99 7.13 27.61
N ILE A 184 -7.19 8.19 27.82
CA ILE A 184 -6.69 8.55 29.15
C ILE A 184 -7.58 9.61 29.80
N GLY A 185 -7.98 10.65 29.06
CA GLY A 185 -8.73 11.77 29.62
C GLY A 185 -10.20 11.46 29.89
N LEU A 186 -10.85 10.71 29.00
CA LEU A 186 -12.28 10.38 29.08
C LEU A 186 -12.55 8.92 29.49
N ASP A 187 -11.52 8.10 29.64
CA ASP A 187 -11.62 6.66 29.95
C ASP A 187 -12.59 5.91 29.01
N ALA A 188 -12.59 6.30 27.74
CA ALA A 188 -13.52 5.77 26.72
C ALA A 188 -13.11 4.39 26.17
N GLY A 189 -12.03 3.79 26.69
CA GLY A 189 -11.58 2.45 26.36
C GLY A 189 -11.24 2.28 24.87
N ILE A 190 -11.48 1.07 24.34
CA ILE A 190 -11.22 0.70 22.94
C ILE A 190 -12.05 1.55 21.97
N ALA A 191 -13.30 1.88 22.35
CA ALA A 191 -14.16 2.74 21.53
C ALA A 191 -13.56 4.14 21.35
N GLY A 192 -12.88 4.67 22.38
CA GLY A 192 -12.18 5.96 22.32
C GLY A 192 -11.08 5.98 21.27
N ALA A 193 -10.22 4.95 21.22
CA ALA A 193 -9.18 4.81 20.21
C ALA A 193 -9.77 4.70 18.80
N ALA A 194 -10.84 3.92 18.63
CA ALA A 194 -11.53 3.81 17.34
C ALA A 194 -12.13 5.16 16.87
N VAL A 195 -12.76 5.91 17.78
CA VAL A 195 -13.33 7.25 17.49
C VAL A 195 -12.22 8.24 17.13
N ALA A 196 -11.08 8.23 17.84
CA ALA A 196 -9.94 9.09 17.54
C ALA A 196 -9.43 8.85 16.12
N THR A 197 -9.28 7.59 15.73
CA THR A 197 -8.87 7.19 14.38
C THR A 197 -9.86 7.70 13.32
N VAL A 198 -11.15 7.49 13.52
CA VAL A 198 -12.18 7.90 12.55
C VAL A 198 -12.29 9.42 12.43
N LEU A 199 -12.27 10.15 13.56
CA LEU A 199 -12.32 11.62 13.53
C LEU A 199 -11.13 12.23 12.80
N SER A 200 -9.91 11.76 13.09
CA SER A 200 -8.71 12.25 12.40
C SER A 200 -8.72 11.95 10.91
N GLN A 201 -9.23 10.78 10.50
CA GLN A 201 -9.42 10.43 9.10
C GLN A 201 -10.45 11.33 8.41
N TRP A 202 -11.59 11.64 9.07
CA TRP A 202 -12.61 12.55 8.52
C TRP A 202 -12.08 13.97 8.36
N ILE A 203 -11.37 14.49 9.37
CA ILE A 203 -10.77 15.83 9.30
C ILE A 203 -9.78 15.91 8.15
N SER A 204 -8.92 14.90 7.99
CA SER A 204 -7.96 14.83 6.90
C SER A 204 -8.63 14.65 5.53
N GLY A 205 -9.60 13.74 5.42
CA GLY A 205 -10.32 13.46 4.17
C GLY A 205 -11.15 14.65 3.67
N ILE A 206 -11.87 15.31 4.56
CA ILE A 206 -12.63 16.53 4.23
C ILE A 206 -11.65 17.68 3.95
N GLY A 207 -10.59 17.81 4.75
CA GLY A 207 -9.60 18.86 4.59
C GLY A 207 -8.93 18.83 3.23
N ILE A 208 -8.45 17.66 2.78
CA ILE A 208 -7.82 17.50 1.46
C ILE A 208 -8.83 17.72 0.32
N ALA A 209 -10.10 17.31 0.49
CA ALA A 209 -11.16 17.56 -0.49
C ALA A 209 -11.44 19.06 -0.65
N VAL A 210 -11.62 19.79 0.46
CA VAL A 210 -11.84 21.25 0.48
C VAL A 210 -10.64 21.98 -0.10
N TYR A 211 -9.42 21.58 0.26
CA TYR A 211 -8.20 22.15 -0.32
C TYR A 211 -8.17 21.97 -1.83
N THR A 212 -8.42 20.75 -2.31
CA THR A 212 -8.40 20.45 -3.75
C THR A 212 -9.44 21.27 -4.50
N TRP A 213 -10.65 21.37 -3.97
CA TRP A 213 -11.72 22.18 -4.56
C TRP A 213 -11.37 23.68 -4.59
N GLY A 214 -10.79 24.19 -3.50
CA GLY A 214 -10.47 25.61 -3.35
C GLY A 214 -9.25 26.06 -4.16
N ARG A 215 -8.18 25.24 -4.17
CA ARG A 215 -6.86 25.61 -4.71
C ARG A 215 -6.54 25.03 -6.08
N CYS A 216 -7.29 24.03 -6.56
CA CYS A 216 -7.04 23.38 -7.84
C CYS A 216 -8.22 23.57 -8.82
N PRO A 217 -8.35 24.75 -9.49
CA PRO A 217 -9.48 25.05 -10.37
C PRO A 217 -9.64 24.03 -11.50
N GLN A 218 -8.54 23.43 -11.96
CA GLN A 218 -8.51 22.42 -13.02
C GLN A 218 -9.29 21.14 -12.65
N PHE A 219 -9.51 20.89 -11.37
CA PHE A 219 -10.25 19.72 -10.87
C PHE A 219 -11.68 20.03 -10.46
N ARG A 220 -12.10 21.28 -10.55
CA ARG A 220 -13.48 21.65 -10.23
C ARG A 220 -14.45 21.07 -11.25
N LEU A 221 -15.35 20.22 -10.74
CA LEU A 221 -16.37 19.59 -11.56
C LEU A 221 -17.58 20.50 -11.74
N ARG A 222 -18.15 20.50 -12.93
CA ARG A 222 -19.43 21.13 -13.28
C ARG A 222 -20.46 20.03 -13.53
N ARG A 223 -21.74 20.33 -13.49
CA ARG A 223 -22.82 19.36 -13.77
C ARG A 223 -22.65 18.63 -15.10
N ARG A 224 -22.08 19.26 -16.10
CA ARG A 224 -21.80 18.65 -17.41
C ARG A 224 -20.74 17.56 -17.35
N ASP A 225 -19.80 17.64 -16.40
CA ASP A 225 -18.66 16.72 -16.29
C ASP A 225 -19.08 15.36 -15.70
N PHE A 226 -20.34 15.25 -15.22
CA PHE A 226 -20.99 14.00 -14.82
C PHE A 226 -21.75 13.29 -15.95
N ARG A 227 -21.64 13.79 -17.20
CA ARG A 227 -22.13 13.07 -18.38
C ARG A 227 -21.08 12.03 -18.79
N ILE A 228 -21.19 10.87 -18.17
CA ILE A 228 -20.19 9.80 -18.30
C ILE A 228 -20.45 9.05 -19.61
N THR A 229 -19.46 9.03 -20.50
CA THR A 229 -19.50 8.19 -21.69
C THR A 229 -19.16 6.75 -21.36
N LYS A 230 -19.70 5.77 -22.13
CA LYS A 230 -19.39 4.35 -21.92
C LYS A 230 -17.90 4.06 -22.04
N ASP A 231 -17.20 4.76 -22.94
CA ASP A 231 -15.77 4.60 -23.19
C ASP A 231 -14.94 5.06 -21.97
N THR A 232 -15.24 6.27 -21.45
CA THR A 232 -14.57 6.80 -20.26
C THR A 232 -14.83 5.91 -19.02
N PHE A 233 -16.08 5.46 -18.85
CA PHE A 233 -16.40 4.55 -17.75
C PHE A 233 -15.67 3.21 -17.89
N GLY A 234 -15.61 2.64 -19.09
CA GLY A 234 -14.90 1.40 -19.37
C GLY A 234 -13.40 1.50 -19.08
N GLU A 235 -12.74 2.60 -19.49
CA GLU A 235 -11.34 2.85 -19.17
C GLU A 235 -11.11 2.96 -17.66
N ILE A 236 -11.90 3.77 -16.95
CA ILE A 236 -11.77 3.94 -15.50
C ILE A 236 -11.99 2.64 -14.78
N PHE A 237 -13.06 1.90 -15.13
CA PHE A 237 -13.35 0.61 -14.54
C PHE A 237 -12.18 -0.35 -14.74
N GLN A 238 -11.64 -0.44 -15.95
CA GLN A 238 -10.51 -1.33 -16.25
C GLN A 238 -9.27 -0.99 -15.42
N PHE A 239 -8.88 0.30 -15.37
CA PHE A 239 -7.71 0.73 -14.60
C PHE A 239 -7.89 0.52 -13.09
N SER A 240 -9.03 0.94 -12.57
CA SER A 240 -9.35 0.85 -11.14
C SER A 240 -9.52 -0.59 -10.70
N PHE A 241 -10.31 -1.38 -11.43
CA PHE A 241 -10.59 -2.77 -11.08
C PHE A 241 -9.34 -3.64 -11.15
N LEU A 242 -8.55 -3.54 -12.23
CA LEU A 242 -7.33 -4.35 -12.35
C LEU A 242 -6.29 -3.97 -11.30
N THR A 243 -6.18 -2.68 -10.94
CA THR A 243 -5.28 -2.27 -9.85
C THR A 243 -5.80 -2.72 -8.48
N CYS A 244 -7.11 -2.70 -8.27
CA CYS A 244 -7.75 -3.25 -7.08
C CYS A 244 -7.48 -4.76 -6.95
N VAL A 245 -7.68 -5.53 -8.02
CA VAL A 245 -7.38 -6.97 -8.06
C VAL A 245 -5.90 -7.20 -7.74
N GLN A 246 -4.99 -6.44 -8.35
CA GLN A 246 -3.56 -6.53 -8.06
C GLN A 246 -3.25 -6.36 -6.56
N GLN A 247 -3.78 -5.31 -5.92
CA GLN A 247 -3.56 -5.02 -4.50
C GLN A 247 -4.19 -6.08 -3.59
N SER A 248 -5.39 -6.55 -3.93
CA SER A 248 -6.09 -7.59 -3.17
C SER A 248 -5.36 -8.93 -3.26
N VAL A 249 -4.93 -9.34 -4.45
CA VAL A 249 -4.15 -10.57 -4.65
C VAL A 249 -2.82 -10.50 -3.90
N MET A 250 -2.16 -9.34 -3.89
CA MET A 250 -0.91 -9.16 -3.15
C MET A 250 -1.10 -9.41 -1.65
N ASN A 251 -2.14 -8.85 -1.04
CA ASN A 251 -2.44 -9.06 0.38
C ASN A 251 -2.86 -10.52 0.68
N LEU A 252 -3.68 -11.12 -0.19
CA LEU A 252 -4.08 -12.52 -0.04
C LEU A 252 -2.88 -13.48 -0.09
N GLY A 253 -1.95 -13.26 -0.99
CA GLY A 253 -0.74 -14.08 -1.10
C GLY A 253 0.15 -14.03 0.16
N ILE A 254 0.24 -12.85 0.78
CA ILE A 254 0.96 -12.70 2.07
C ILE A 254 0.26 -13.51 3.17
N LEU A 255 -1.08 -13.45 3.26
CA LEU A 255 -1.85 -14.21 4.23
C LEU A 255 -1.71 -15.73 4.06
N MET A 256 -1.66 -16.23 2.81
CA MET A 256 -1.46 -17.66 2.55
C MET A 256 -0.10 -18.15 3.04
N VAL A 257 0.96 -17.38 2.82
CA VAL A 257 2.30 -17.70 3.34
C VAL A 257 2.32 -17.65 4.87
N GLN A 258 1.65 -16.66 5.48
CA GLN A 258 1.52 -16.60 6.94
C GLN A 258 0.85 -17.85 7.52
N GLY A 259 -0.19 -18.37 6.86
CA GLY A 259 -0.86 -19.60 7.26
C GLY A 259 0.10 -20.81 7.26
N LEU A 260 0.94 -20.92 6.22
CA LEU A 260 1.96 -21.97 6.15
C LEU A 260 3.04 -21.81 7.23
N VAL A 261 3.52 -20.60 7.47
CA VAL A 261 4.49 -20.29 8.54
C VAL A 261 3.96 -20.71 9.90
N ASN A 262 2.67 -20.48 10.17
CA ASN A 262 2.03 -20.83 11.43
C ASN A 262 2.08 -22.35 11.71
N SER A 263 2.09 -23.19 10.67
CA SER A 263 2.19 -24.65 10.84
C SER A 263 3.56 -25.15 11.34
N PHE A 264 4.60 -24.30 11.27
CA PHE A 264 5.94 -24.62 11.76
C PHE A 264 6.18 -24.30 13.24
N GLY A 265 5.14 -23.84 13.92
CA GLY A 265 5.17 -23.61 15.37
C GLY A 265 5.56 -22.20 15.80
N PRO A 266 5.49 -21.93 17.12
CA PRO A 266 5.57 -20.58 17.68
C PRO A 266 6.90 -19.88 17.46
N ILE A 267 8.01 -20.61 17.43
CA ILE A 267 9.35 -20.05 17.20
C ILE A 267 9.45 -19.45 15.81
N VAL A 268 9.01 -20.18 14.78
CA VAL A 268 9.04 -19.71 13.39
C VAL A 268 8.03 -18.57 13.17
N MET A 269 6.87 -18.65 13.81
CA MET A 269 5.87 -17.57 13.79
C MET A 269 6.42 -16.26 14.36
N ALA A 270 7.06 -16.31 15.52
CA ALA A 270 7.64 -15.14 16.18
C ALA A 270 8.78 -14.54 15.36
N ALA A 271 9.68 -15.39 14.84
CA ALA A 271 10.76 -14.97 13.95
C ALA A 271 10.25 -14.29 12.70
N PHE A 272 9.25 -14.86 12.03
CA PHE A 272 8.62 -14.32 10.83
C PHE A 272 7.93 -12.98 11.12
N ALA A 273 7.16 -12.89 12.20
CA ALA A 273 6.47 -11.67 12.60
C ALA A 273 7.43 -10.49 12.83
N ALA A 274 8.59 -10.73 13.45
CA ALA A 274 9.64 -9.73 13.63
C ALA A 274 10.31 -9.36 12.30
N ALA A 275 10.68 -10.37 11.51
CA ALA A 275 11.41 -10.19 10.26
C ALA A 275 10.59 -9.47 9.19
N VAL A 276 9.30 -9.78 9.03
CA VAL A 276 8.40 -9.10 8.07
C VAL A 276 8.23 -7.62 8.39
N LYS A 277 8.28 -7.21 9.67
CA LYS A 277 8.27 -5.79 10.03
C LYS A 277 9.52 -5.08 9.53
N ILE A 278 10.69 -5.69 9.70
CA ILE A 278 11.96 -5.16 9.21
C ILE A 278 11.93 -5.06 7.69
N ASP A 279 11.48 -6.10 7.02
CA ASP A 279 11.29 -6.16 5.57
C ASP A 279 10.41 -5.03 5.05
N SER A 280 9.26 -4.82 5.70
CA SER A 280 8.32 -3.76 5.30
C SER A 280 9.00 -2.40 5.30
N PHE A 281 9.79 -2.07 6.31
CA PHE A 281 10.57 -0.83 6.35
C PHE A 281 11.66 -0.78 5.25
N ALA A 282 12.25 -1.91 4.92
CA ALA A 282 13.31 -2.00 3.93
C ALA A 282 12.81 -1.75 2.50
N TYR A 283 11.69 -2.36 2.10
CA TYR A 283 11.20 -2.23 0.71
C TYR A 283 10.14 -1.14 0.50
N MET A 284 9.51 -0.62 1.55
CA MET A 284 8.47 0.40 1.45
C MET A 284 8.93 1.67 0.67
N PRO A 285 10.14 2.21 0.87
CA PRO A 285 10.61 3.35 0.09
C PRO A 285 10.68 3.05 -1.42
N VAL A 286 11.01 1.82 -1.79
CA VAL A 286 11.09 1.41 -3.19
C VAL A 286 9.70 1.24 -3.81
N GLN A 287 8.74 0.76 -3.04
CA GLN A 287 7.33 0.69 -3.45
C GLN A 287 6.77 2.08 -3.75
N ASP A 288 7.04 3.05 -2.89
CA ASP A 288 6.61 4.43 -3.08
C ASP A 288 7.31 5.11 -4.25
N PHE A 289 8.60 4.83 -4.41
CA PHE A 289 9.32 5.26 -5.60
C PHE A 289 8.71 4.66 -6.87
N GLY A 290 8.29 3.40 -6.87
CA GLY A 290 7.55 2.75 -7.96
C GLY A 290 6.23 3.44 -8.28
N ASN A 291 5.49 3.91 -7.25
CA ASN A 291 4.27 4.70 -7.43
C ASN A 291 4.57 6.09 -8.00
N ALA A 292 5.64 6.75 -7.55
CA ALA A 292 6.11 8.02 -8.11
C ALA A 292 6.52 7.86 -9.59
N PHE A 293 7.26 6.81 -9.89
CA PHE A 293 7.65 6.43 -11.24
C PHE A 293 6.43 6.19 -12.15
N SER A 294 5.39 5.52 -11.63
CA SER A 294 4.12 5.34 -12.36
C SER A 294 3.52 6.68 -12.79
N THR A 295 3.44 7.65 -11.88
CA THR A 295 2.93 9.00 -12.19
C THR A 295 3.80 9.72 -13.22
N PHE A 296 5.14 9.63 -13.06
CA PHE A 296 6.09 10.19 -14.03
C PHE A 296 5.89 9.60 -15.43
N VAL A 297 5.84 8.29 -15.55
CA VAL A 297 5.62 7.60 -16.83
C VAL A 297 4.25 7.97 -17.42
N ALA A 298 3.19 7.97 -16.60
CA ALA A 298 1.83 8.25 -17.05
C ALA A 298 1.69 9.67 -17.63
N GLN A 299 2.23 10.70 -16.94
CA GLN A 299 2.21 12.08 -17.47
C GLN A 299 3.01 12.21 -18.77
N ASN A 300 4.18 11.58 -18.86
CA ASN A 300 5.02 11.63 -20.07
C ASN A 300 4.41 10.79 -21.21
N TYR A 301 3.71 9.70 -20.89
CA TYR A 301 2.97 8.90 -21.87
C TYR A 301 1.83 9.71 -22.47
N GLY A 302 1.03 10.38 -21.63
CA GLY A 302 -0.01 11.29 -22.10
C GLY A 302 0.53 12.47 -22.91
N ALA A 303 1.70 12.99 -22.56
CA ALA A 303 2.39 14.06 -23.30
C ALA A 303 3.12 13.58 -24.59
N GLY A 304 3.10 12.28 -24.92
CA GLY A 304 3.78 11.73 -26.09
C GLY A 304 5.32 11.69 -25.99
N LYS A 305 5.91 11.89 -24.80
CA LYS A 305 7.37 12.04 -24.60
C LYS A 305 8.07 10.68 -24.36
N GLN A 306 8.11 9.83 -25.38
CA GLN A 306 8.63 8.46 -25.29
C GLN A 306 10.11 8.40 -24.89
N GLU A 307 10.96 9.28 -25.42
CA GLU A 307 12.38 9.32 -25.07
C GLU A 307 12.56 9.62 -23.57
N ARG A 308 11.75 10.52 -23.03
CA ARG A 308 11.80 10.86 -21.62
C ARG A 308 11.33 9.70 -20.72
N ILE A 309 10.38 8.89 -21.19
CA ILE A 309 9.98 7.65 -20.51
C ILE A 309 11.15 6.67 -20.47
N ARG A 310 11.87 6.48 -21.58
CA ARG A 310 13.04 5.60 -21.65
C ARG A 310 14.17 6.07 -20.73
N GLU A 311 14.47 7.36 -20.74
CA GLU A 311 15.45 7.99 -19.84
C GLU A 311 15.04 7.78 -18.38
N GLY A 312 13.77 8.05 -18.05
CA GLY A 312 13.22 7.86 -16.72
C GLY A 312 13.28 6.41 -16.25
N ALA A 313 12.92 5.46 -17.10
CA ALA A 313 13.00 4.05 -16.79
C ALA A 313 14.45 3.61 -16.48
N ARG A 314 15.41 3.99 -17.34
CA ARG A 314 16.83 3.69 -17.12
C ARG A 314 17.36 4.28 -15.82
N LYS A 315 17.05 5.54 -15.53
CA LYS A 315 17.49 6.22 -14.30
C LYS A 315 16.81 5.63 -13.06
N SER A 316 15.53 5.26 -13.16
CA SER A 316 14.79 4.60 -12.05
C SER A 316 15.38 3.23 -11.73
N VAL A 317 15.73 2.43 -12.72
CA VAL A 317 16.38 1.13 -12.52
C VAL A 317 17.71 1.31 -11.76
N LEU A 318 18.54 2.29 -12.16
CA LEU A 318 19.81 2.56 -11.47
C LEU A 318 19.61 3.05 -10.02
N LEU A 319 18.64 3.93 -9.79
CA LEU A 319 18.34 4.44 -8.45
C LEU A 319 17.82 3.33 -7.54
N VAL A 320 16.88 2.52 -8.02
CA VAL A 320 16.32 1.40 -7.26
C VAL A 320 17.39 0.35 -6.98
N LEU A 321 18.23 0.01 -7.98
CA LEU A 321 19.34 -0.93 -7.78
C LEU A 321 20.31 -0.41 -6.72
N GLY A 322 20.75 0.84 -6.82
CA GLY A 322 21.65 1.45 -5.83
C GLY A 322 21.07 1.46 -4.43
N PHE A 323 19.81 1.87 -4.28
CA PHE A 323 19.12 1.85 -3.00
C PHE A 323 18.98 0.42 -2.45
N CYS A 324 18.52 -0.53 -3.27
CA CYS A 324 18.34 -1.93 -2.84
C CYS A 324 19.66 -2.58 -2.44
N LEU A 325 20.76 -2.30 -3.15
CA LEU A 325 22.07 -2.82 -2.76
C LEU A 325 22.53 -2.32 -1.40
N VAL A 326 22.32 -1.03 -1.12
CA VAL A 326 22.65 -0.45 0.20
C VAL A 326 21.79 -1.05 1.30
N ILE A 327 20.49 -1.15 1.10
CA ILE A 327 19.57 -1.75 2.07
C ILE A 327 19.84 -3.24 2.25
N SER A 328 20.08 -3.99 1.15
CA SER A 328 20.43 -5.41 1.21
C SER A 328 21.69 -5.65 2.04
N ALA A 329 22.75 -4.87 1.78
CA ALA A 329 23.97 -4.95 2.57
C ALA A 329 23.73 -4.61 4.04
N SER A 330 22.96 -3.57 4.32
CA SER A 330 22.62 -3.15 5.69
C SER A 330 21.82 -4.24 6.43
N VAL A 331 20.78 -4.78 5.83
CA VAL A 331 19.94 -5.83 6.43
C VAL A 331 20.75 -7.11 6.61
N PHE A 332 21.59 -7.50 5.65
CA PHE A 332 22.44 -8.69 5.74
C PHE A 332 23.45 -8.60 6.88
N VAL A 333 24.14 -7.46 7.02
CA VAL A 333 25.16 -7.24 8.04
C VAL A 333 24.53 -7.07 9.43
N PHE A 334 23.48 -6.27 9.53
CA PHE A 334 22.83 -5.88 10.79
C PHE A 334 21.60 -6.74 11.11
N ALA A 335 21.38 -7.90 10.47
CA ALA A 335 20.21 -8.77 10.67
C ALA A 335 19.94 -9.07 12.15
N LYS A 336 20.97 -9.43 12.90
CA LYS A 336 20.87 -9.71 14.35
C LYS A 336 20.45 -8.48 15.14
N GLN A 337 21.08 -7.34 14.90
CA GLN A 337 20.81 -6.08 15.62
C GLN A 337 19.38 -5.59 15.34
N LEU A 338 18.94 -5.71 14.10
CA LEU A 338 17.57 -5.34 13.69
C LEU A 338 16.53 -6.24 14.38
N LEU A 339 16.78 -7.55 14.47
CA LEU A 339 15.88 -8.46 15.18
C LEU A 339 15.85 -8.23 16.68
N LEU A 340 16.97 -7.83 17.29
CA LEU A 340 17.03 -7.49 18.72
C LEU A 340 16.16 -6.28 19.11
N ILE A 341 15.62 -5.53 18.15
CA ILE A 341 14.60 -4.49 18.40
C ILE A 341 13.27 -5.14 18.84
N PHE A 342 12.98 -6.35 18.36
CA PHE A 342 11.71 -7.04 18.54
C PHE A 342 11.80 -8.32 19.40
N VAL A 343 12.97 -8.93 19.47
CA VAL A 343 13.21 -10.25 20.07
C VAL A 343 14.25 -10.12 21.18
N GLN A 344 14.02 -10.80 22.29
CA GLN A 344 14.96 -10.74 23.42
C GLN A 344 16.27 -11.51 23.12
N PRO A 345 17.43 -11.06 23.67
CA PRO A 345 18.73 -11.69 23.39
C PRO A 345 18.85 -13.15 23.76
N TYR A 346 18.03 -13.61 24.71
CA TYR A 346 18.05 -15.03 25.17
C TYR A 346 17.22 -15.96 24.30
N GLU A 347 16.37 -15.41 23.38
CA GLU A 347 15.56 -16.20 22.46
C GLU A 347 16.37 -16.58 21.20
N THR A 348 17.42 -17.36 21.40
CA THR A 348 18.43 -17.67 20.37
C THR A 348 17.89 -18.41 19.17
N GLU A 349 16.89 -19.27 19.34
CA GLU A 349 16.25 -20.00 18.25
C GLU A 349 15.43 -19.06 17.33
N ILE A 350 14.65 -18.16 17.92
CA ILE A 350 13.88 -17.14 17.17
C ILE A 350 14.83 -16.23 16.39
N LEU A 351 15.93 -15.81 17.04
CA LEU A 351 16.95 -15.00 16.37
C LEU A 351 17.61 -15.74 15.20
N ALA A 352 17.94 -17.04 15.37
CA ALA A 352 18.56 -17.83 14.31
C ALA A 352 17.65 -17.94 13.06
N VAL A 353 16.37 -18.26 13.26
CA VAL A 353 15.37 -18.35 12.17
C VAL A 353 15.15 -16.99 11.52
N GLY A 354 15.02 -15.91 12.30
CA GLY A 354 14.82 -14.56 11.77
C GLY A 354 16.03 -14.04 11.00
N ILE A 355 17.26 -14.31 11.46
CA ILE A 355 18.49 -13.96 10.73
C ILE A 355 18.54 -14.71 9.39
N GLN A 356 18.19 -15.99 9.38
CA GLN A 356 18.14 -16.79 8.16
C GLN A 356 17.15 -16.18 7.14
N TYR A 357 15.94 -15.82 7.60
CA TYR A 357 14.95 -15.14 6.78
C TYR A 357 15.51 -13.87 6.16
N LEU A 358 15.96 -12.92 7.00
CA LEU A 358 16.45 -11.61 6.54
C LEU A 358 17.66 -11.73 5.59
N ARG A 359 18.51 -12.73 5.79
CA ARG A 359 19.64 -12.95 4.89
C ARG A 359 19.23 -13.55 3.55
N ILE A 360 18.23 -14.42 3.51
CA ILE A 360 17.72 -15.00 2.25
C ILE A 360 16.97 -13.95 1.45
N GLU A 361 15.97 -13.29 2.05
CA GLU A 361 15.17 -12.29 1.32
C GLU A 361 15.93 -10.99 1.07
N GLY A 362 16.68 -10.52 2.05
CA GLY A 362 17.40 -9.25 2.00
C GLY A 362 18.39 -9.13 0.84
N VAL A 363 19.05 -10.21 0.45
CA VAL A 363 19.97 -10.22 -0.71
C VAL A 363 19.25 -9.89 -2.02
N PHE A 364 17.96 -10.19 -2.11
CA PHE A 364 17.18 -10.07 -3.34
C PHE A 364 16.21 -8.88 -3.37
N TYR A 365 16.35 -7.88 -2.50
CA TYR A 365 15.48 -6.69 -2.52
C TYR A 365 15.46 -5.95 -3.86
N PHE A 366 16.51 -6.05 -4.67
CA PHE A 366 16.49 -5.52 -6.03
C PHE A 366 15.39 -6.14 -6.89
N GLY A 367 15.03 -7.44 -6.67
CA GLY A 367 13.95 -8.12 -7.39
C GLY A 367 12.60 -7.47 -7.09
N ILE A 368 12.22 -7.30 -5.81
CA ILE A 368 10.97 -6.60 -5.48
C ILE A 368 11.00 -5.15 -5.96
N GLY A 369 12.17 -4.50 -5.95
CA GLY A 369 12.36 -3.15 -6.46
C GLY A 369 12.03 -3.03 -7.95
N PHE A 370 12.53 -3.93 -8.77
CA PHE A 370 12.23 -3.95 -10.20
C PHE A 370 10.77 -4.31 -10.46
N LEU A 371 10.20 -5.22 -9.67
CA LEU A 371 8.80 -5.59 -9.78
C LEU A 371 7.88 -4.39 -9.55
N PHE A 372 8.16 -3.53 -8.55
CA PHE A 372 7.41 -2.29 -8.34
C PHE A 372 7.56 -1.29 -9.49
N LEU A 373 8.73 -1.21 -10.12
CA LEU A 373 8.90 -0.41 -11.34
C LEU A 373 8.05 -0.96 -12.50
N PHE A 374 8.01 -2.28 -12.70
CA PHE A 374 7.16 -2.89 -13.73
C PHE A 374 5.67 -2.66 -13.46
N TYR A 375 5.22 -2.79 -12.21
CA TYR A 375 3.83 -2.47 -11.85
C TYR A 375 3.50 -1.01 -12.19
N GLY A 376 4.38 -0.08 -11.83
CA GLY A 376 4.23 1.33 -12.14
C GLY A 376 4.22 1.60 -13.65
N TYR A 377 5.15 1.01 -14.37
CA TYR A 377 5.28 1.18 -15.82
C TYR A 377 4.04 0.69 -16.58
N TYR A 378 3.63 -0.56 -16.36
CA TYR A 378 2.51 -1.14 -17.12
C TYR A 378 1.18 -0.45 -16.83
N ARG A 379 0.95 -0.05 -15.60
CA ARG A 379 -0.21 0.77 -15.25
C ARG A 379 -0.19 2.11 -16.01
N ALA A 380 0.96 2.75 -16.10
CA ALA A 380 1.15 4.05 -16.75
C ALA A 380 1.03 4.02 -18.28
N VAL A 381 1.40 2.92 -18.93
CA VAL A 381 1.34 2.76 -20.40
C VAL A 381 0.07 2.07 -20.89
N ARG A 382 -1.02 2.21 -20.15
CA ARG A 382 -2.36 1.64 -20.46
C ARG A 382 -2.39 0.11 -20.56
N LYS A 383 -1.54 -0.59 -19.78
CA LYS A 383 -1.49 -2.05 -19.69
C LYS A 383 -1.64 -2.57 -18.25
N PRO A 384 -2.64 -2.09 -17.47
CA PRO A 384 -2.76 -2.46 -16.04
C PRO A 384 -2.95 -3.97 -15.83
N GLY A 385 -3.51 -4.69 -16.81
CA GLY A 385 -3.64 -6.15 -16.75
C GLY A 385 -2.31 -6.87 -16.64
N MET A 386 -1.22 -6.31 -17.20
CA MET A 386 0.11 -6.92 -17.07
C MET A 386 0.61 -6.83 -15.63
N SER A 387 0.29 -5.77 -14.89
CA SER A 387 0.61 -5.68 -13.46
C SER A 387 -0.06 -6.80 -12.66
N VAL A 388 -1.31 -7.14 -12.99
CA VAL A 388 -2.01 -8.30 -12.38
C VAL A 388 -1.31 -9.61 -12.73
N VAL A 389 -0.95 -9.82 -14.00
CA VAL A 389 -0.23 -11.03 -14.44
C VAL A 389 1.09 -11.18 -13.67
N LEU A 390 1.88 -10.12 -13.55
CA LEU A 390 3.13 -10.17 -12.79
C LEU A 390 2.91 -10.48 -11.31
N THR A 391 1.84 -9.92 -10.72
CA THR A 391 1.47 -10.21 -9.33
C THR A 391 1.10 -11.69 -9.17
N VAL A 392 0.31 -12.25 -10.08
CA VAL A 392 -0.07 -13.68 -10.05
C VAL A 392 1.16 -14.58 -10.24
N ILE A 393 2.08 -14.23 -11.15
CA ILE A 393 3.34 -14.97 -11.32
C ILE A 393 4.15 -14.93 -10.01
N SER A 394 4.39 -13.73 -9.47
CA SER A 394 5.20 -13.55 -8.25
C SER A 394 4.63 -14.30 -7.06
N LEU A 395 3.36 -14.04 -6.73
CA LEU A 395 2.72 -14.59 -5.54
C LEU A 395 2.26 -16.04 -5.73
N GLY A 396 1.77 -16.38 -6.92
CA GLY A 396 1.40 -17.77 -7.23
C GLY A 396 2.59 -18.70 -7.14
N THR A 397 3.72 -18.31 -7.74
CA THR A 397 4.98 -19.07 -7.63
C THR A 397 5.46 -19.14 -6.18
N ARG A 398 5.42 -18.01 -5.46
CA ARG A 398 5.80 -17.96 -4.03
C ARG A 398 4.98 -18.94 -3.20
N VAL A 399 3.66 -18.93 -3.34
CA VAL A 399 2.78 -19.83 -2.58
C VAL A 399 3.07 -21.28 -2.94
N VAL A 400 3.06 -21.64 -4.23
CA VAL A 400 3.32 -23.02 -4.68
C VAL A 400 4.68 -23.51 -4.21
N LEU A 401 5.73 -22.75 -4.41
CA LEU A 401 7.09 -23.13 -4.01
C LEU A 401 7.24 -23.19 -2.49
N ALA A 402 6.59 -22.28 -1.73
CA ALA A 402 6.62 -22.33 -0.28
C ALA A 402 6.07 -23.66 0.24
N TYR A 403 4.93 -24.12 -0.26
CA TYR A 403 4.35 -25.42 0.11
C TYR A 403 5.20 -26.60 -0.36
N VAL A 404 5.69 -26.57 -1.60
CA VAL A 404 6.48 -27.69 -2.17
C VAL A 404 7.85 -27.80 -1.50
N LEU A 405 8.59 -26.70 -1.36
CA LEU A 405 9.94 -26.72 -0.82
C LEU A 405 9.95 -26.98 0.70
N SER A 406 8.97 -26.44 1.42
CA SER A 406 8.89 -26.65 2.87
C SER A 406 8.48 -28.09 3.25
N ALA A 407 7.84 -28.83 2.35
CA ALA A 407 7.51 -30.24 2.52
C ALA A 407 8.74 -31.17 2.41
N VAL A 408 9.86 -30.67 1.86
CA VAL A 408 11.11 -31.43 1.77
C VAL A 408 11.86 -31.31 3.11
N PRO A 409 12.10 -32.42 3.88
CA PRO A 409 12.65 -32.34 5.24
C PRO A 409 14.02 -31.64 5.33
N GLN A 410 14.85 -31.75 4.29
CA GLN A 410 16.17 -31.12 4.25
C GLN A 410 16.11 -29.59 4.04
N ILE A 411 15.03 -29.09 3.45
CA ILE A 411 14.85 -27.68 3.13
C ILE A 411 14.03 -26.98 4.23
N GLY A 412 12.89 -27.57 4.61
CA GLY A 412 12.05 -27.09 5.69
C GLY A 412 11.65 -25.61 5.53
N VAL A 413 11.76 -24.87 6.62
CA VAL A 413 11.37 -23.45 6.71
C VAL A 413 12.14 -22.56 5.71
N SER A 414 13.39 -22.88 5.39
CA SER A 414 14.19 -22.11 4.42
C SER A 414 13.61 -22.15 3.00
N GLY A 415 12.80 -23.18 2.69
CA GLY A 415 12.05 -23.26 1.43
C GLY A 415 10.98 -22.19 1.32
N ILE A 416 10.33 -21.82 2.42
CA ILE A 416 9.36 -20.72 2.44
C ILE A 416 10.06 -19.40 2.13
N TRP A 417 11.21 -19.16 2.78
CA TRP A 417 12.00 -17.93 2.58
C TRP A 417 12.53 -17.81 1.16
N SER A 418 13.04 -18.90 0.60
CA SER A 418 13.59 -18.93 -0.77
C SER A 418 12.52 -18.79 -1.86
N ALA A 419 11.28 -19.20 -1.59
CA ALA A 419 10.17 -19.09 -2.53
C ALA A 419 9.85 -17.62 -2.87
N VAL A 420 10.09 -16.70 -1.95
CA VAL A 420 9.79 -15.27 -2.11
C VAL A 420 10.64 -14.63 -3.22
N PRO A 421 11.99 -14.62 -3.13
CA PRO A 421 12.83 -14.04 -4.17
C PRO A 421 12.72 -14.77 -5.50
N ILE A 422 12.49 -16.08 -5.53
CA ILE A 422 12.25 -16.82 -6.77
C ILE A 422 11.01 -16.26 -7.48
N GLY A 423 9.93 -16.01 -6.74
CA GLY A 423 8.72 -15.41 -7.28
C GLY A 423 8.97 -14.01 -7.87
N TRP A 424 9.77 -13.17 -7.21
CA TRP A 424 10.14 -11.85 -7.74
C TRP A 424 10.92 -11.96 -9.05
N ILE A 425 11.95 -12.78 -9.07
CA ILE A 425 12.82 -12.96 -10.26
C ILE A 425 12.02 -13.48 -11.46
N LEU A 426 11.12 -14.46 -11.27
CA LEU A 426 10.30 -14.98 -12.36
C LEU A 426 9.33 -13.92 -12.90
N ALA A 427 8.74 -13.13 -12.02
CA ALA A 427 7.90 -12.02 -12.45
C ALA A 427 8.70 -10.93 -13.18
N ASP A 428 9.90 -10.62 -12.73
CA ASP A 428 10.79 -9.66 -13.40
C ASP A 428 11.21 -10.12 -14.78
N ILE A 429 11.53 -11.40 -14.94
CA ILE A 429 11.84 -11.98 -16.26
C ILE A 429 10.63 -11.84 -17.19
N ALA A 430 9.42 -12.20 -16.72
CA ALA A 430 8.21 -12.06 -17.50
C ALA A 430 7.92 -10.57 -17.84
N GLY A 431 8.13 -9.69 -16.88
CA GLY A 431 8.02 -8.23 -17.07
C GLY A 431 9.00 -7.74 -18.14
N TRP A 432 10.25 -8.13 -18.05
CA TRP A 432 11.27 -7.72 -19.01
C TRP A 432 11.00 -8.23 -20.44
N ILE A 433 10.57 -9.48 -20.59
CA ILE A 433 10.21 -10.05 -21.90
C ILE A 433 9.06 -9.23 -22.52
N TYR A 434 8.04 -8.93 -21.74
CA TYR A 434 6.90 -8.13 -22.22
C TYR A 434 7.29 -6.68 -22.53
N TYR A 435 8.18 -6.07 -21.74
CA TYR A 435 8.72 -4.74 -22.00
C TYR A 435 9.44 -4.67 -23.34
N LYS A 436 10.32 -5.64 -23.64
CA LYS A 436 11.00 -5.73 -24.94
C LYS A 436 10.01 -5.85 -26.11
N LYS A 437 8.97 -6.68 -25.95
CA LYS A 437 7.92 -6.84 -26.96
C LYS A 437 7.12 -5.56 -27.24
N LEU A 438 6.89 -4.74 -26.19
CA LEU A 438 6.22 -3.45 -26.35
C LEU A 438 7.09 -2.41 -27.07
N GLN A 439 8.41 -2.47 -26.90
CA GLN A 439 9.32 -1.52 -27.55
C GLN A 439 9.59 -1.83 -29.05
N GLN A 440 9.31 -3.06 -29.49
CA GLN A 440 9.45 -3.48 -30.88
C GLN A 440 8.20 -3.16 -31.73
N ARG A 441 7.08 -2.79 -31.09
CA ARG A 441 5.84 -2.35 -31.74
C ARG A 441 5.73 -0.84 -31.76
#